data_7ed9c4b9d06495f71c40ea488077139f
#
_entry.id   7ed9c4b9d06495f71c40ea488077139f
#
_cell.length_a   1.000
_cell.length_b   1.000
_cell.length_c   1.000
_cell.angle_alpha   90.00
_cell.angle_beta   90.00
_cell.angle_gamma   90.00
#
_symmetry.space_group_name_H-M   'P 1'
#
loop_
_entity.id
_entity.type
_entity.pdbx_description
1 polymer ?
#
loop_
_entity_poly.entity_id
_entity_poly.type
_entity_poly.pdbx_seq_one_letter_code
_entity_poly.pdbx_strand_id
1 'polypeptide(L)'
;MNHRTSTMKELSPMNARLGKVVLTVVVALHAGLAWAGTSERMGTGGSSELRIPIGARTVALAWSNLGSTVGAEALFTNPAGLAATEHGTEVMFSYAKYIADMNLNYIAVAQKMGGFGSLGFTAKVLSVGDIIRTTETAPDGTGDVFHPNFATLGLSYAKSITDRVNFGGTMAYTSETVLQTKSNGVSFDFGFQYDTGFHGLKIGGAMKNFGASQEFSGSDFESNQQIPEDDPQAANRTVALSSAAYELPAQFAGGASWPVLQGQNTLMLHGIYQSNSYGVDELRLGGEFEWKKVFAVRLGYRYTSDSSDLWGMTYGAGAQIPFSGGRMRIDYAGQMVSNYFDDVHHIGLGFEF
;
A
#
# COMPACT_ATOMS: atom_id res chain seq x y z
N MET A 1 -2.12 1.76 67.06
CA MET A 1 -2.32 2.81 66.06
C MET A 1 -1.06 2.91 65.21
N ASN A 2 -0.99 2.20 64.09
CA ASN A 2 0.16 2.24 63.18
C ASN A 2 -0.29 2.85 61.82
N HIS A 3 0.11 4.09 61.59
CA HIS A 3 0.00 4.75 60.32
C HIS A 3 1.03 4.16 59.34
N ARG A 4 0.56 3.45 58.32
CA ARG A 4 1.36 3.13 57.11
C ARG A 4 1.29 4.32 56.15
N THR A 5 2.37 5.08 56.09
CA THR A 5 2.61 6.04 55.00
C THR A 5 2.97 5.28 53.73
N SER A 6 2.13 5.37 52.71
CA SER A 6 2.47 4.85 51.38
C SER A 6 3.46 5.79 50.71
N THR A 7 4.70 5.31 50.54
CA THR A 7 5.73 5.99 49.75
C THR A 7 5.34 5.94 48.28
N MET A 8 4.99 7.07 47.69
CA MET A 8 4.98 7.26 46.24
C MET A 8 6.37 6.99 45.70
N LYS A 9 6.52 5.99 44.85
CA LYS A 9 7.76 5.72 44.10
C LYS A 9 8.02 6.92 43.20
N GLU A 10 9.00 7.74 43.53
CA GLU A 10 9.53 8.77 42.64
C GLU A 10 9.98 8.11 41.34
N LEU A 11 9.39 8.53 40.20
CA LEU A 11 9.83 8.14 38.87
C LEU A 11 11.26 8.63 38.68
N SER A 12 12.16 7.71 38.33
CA SER A 12 13.59 8.04 38.17
C SER A 12 13.75 9.18 37.13
N PRO A 13 14.74 10.08 37.33
CA PRO A 13 14.97 11.25 36.46
C PRO A 13 15.20 10.87 34.97
N MET A 14 15.55 9.65 34.70
CA MET A 14 15.71 9.09 33.36
C MET A 14 14.34 8.91 32.66
N ASN A 15 13.31 8.47 33.38
CA ASN A 15 11.94 8.31 32.84
C ASN A 15 11.29 9.68 32.56
N ALA A 16 11.61 10.70 33.36
CA ALA A 16 11.12 12.07 33.15
C ALA A 16 11.74 12.75 31.92
N ARG A 17 13.04 12.47 31.65
CA ARG A 17 13.71 12.97 30.41
C ARG A 17 13.18 12.26 29.17
N LEU A 18 12.94 10.95 29.25
CA LEU A 18 12.37 10.15 28.17
C LEU A 18 10.93 10.59 27.83
N GLY A 19 10.10 10.82 28.85
CA GLY A 19 8.75 11.36 28.65
C GLY A 19 8.74 12.72 27.94
N LYS A 20 9.71 13.59 28.27
CA LYS A 20 9.88 14.89 27.59
C LYS A 20 10.33 14.73 26.14
N VAL A 21 11.25 13.82 25.84
CA VAL A 21 11.70 13.55 24.47
C VAL A 21 10.57 12.98 23.63
N VAL A 22 9.82 12.00 24.15
CA VAL A 22 8.64 11.43 23.45
C VAL A 22 7.58 12.50 23.25
N LEU A 23 7.29 13.33 24.25
CA LEU A 23 6.34 14.43 24.11
C LEU A 23 6.82 15.48 23.11
N THR A 24 8.12 15.79 23.08
CA THR A 24 8.70 16.76 22.11
C THR A 24 8.65 16.18 20.70
N VAL A 25 8.91 14.89 20.51
CA VAL A 25 8.79 14.22 19.20
C VAL A 25 7.33 14.19 18.75
N VAL A 26 6.38 13.88 19.64
CA VAL A 26 4.95 13.89 19.35
C VAL A 26 4.47 15.31 19.03
N VAL A 27 4.91 16.33 19.76
CA VAL A 27 4.58 17.74 19.50
C VAL A 27 5.27 18.25 18.23
N ALA A 28 6.51 17.85 17.95
CA ALA A 28 7.20 18.19 16.71
C ALA A 28 6.57 17.54 15.48
N LEU A 29 6.10 16.29 15.62
CA LEU A 29 5.27 15.63 14.62
C LEU A 29 3.95 16.38 14.39
N HIS A 30 3.31 16.91 15.42
CA HIS A 30 2.09 17.69 15.28
C HIS A 30 2.34 19.12 14.72
N ALA A 31 3.46 19.73 15.03
CA ALA A 31 3.80 21.07 14.53
C ALA A 31 4.29 21.06 13.05
N GLY A 32 4.78 19.90 12.57
CA GLY A 32 5.15 19.68 11.17
C GLY A 32 3.99 19.21 10.27
N LEU A 33 2.80 19.00 10.83
CA LEU A 33 1.58 18.64 10.10
C LEU A 33 0.98 19.89 9.43
N ALA A 34 1.75 20.60 8.61
CA ALA A 34 1.16 21.33 7.52
C ALA A 34 0.48 20.27 6.64
N TRP A 35 -0.84 20.25 6.62
CA TRP A 35 -1.65 19.37 5.79
C TRP A 35 -1.21 19.57 4.34
N ALA A 36 -0.34 18.67 3.84
CA ALA A 36 0.22 18.79 2.50
C ALA A 36 -0.74 18.23 1.46
N GLY A 37 -1.60 17.29 1.86
CA GLY A 37 -2.68 16.77 1.05
C GLY A 37 -3.86 17.74 1.02
N THR A 38 -4.32 18.12 -0.18
CA THR A 38 -5.48 18.99 -0.34
C THR A 38 -6.61 18.24 -1.03
N SER A 39 -7.85 18.48 -0.57
CA SER A 39 -9.06 17.96 -1.25
C SER A 39 -9.24 18.55 -2.65
N GLU A 40 -8.63 19.69 -2.95
CA GLU A 40 -8.73 20.37 -4.25
C GLU A 40 -8.12 19.59 -5.42
N ARG A 41 -7.15 18.70 -5.14
CA ARG A 41 -6.50 17.83 -6.13
C ARG A 41 -7.14 16.44 -6.25
N MET A 42 -8.18 16.15 -5.48
CA MET A 42 -8.88 14.87 -5.57
C MET A 42 -9.50 14.69 -6.96
N GLY A 43 -9.30 13.51 -7.55
CA GLY A 43 -9.82 13.19 -8.87
C GLY A 43 -9.06 13.78 -10.06
N THR A 44 -7.98 14.52 -9.85
CA THR A 44 -7.17 15.11 -10.93
C THR A 44 -5.94 14.30 -11.30
N GLY A 45 -5.57 13.28 -10.52
CA GLY A 45 -4.52 12.30 -10.83
C GLY A 45 -5.08 11.03 -11.45
N GLY A 46 -4.22 10.25 -12.10
CA GLY A 46 -4.56 8.94 -12.62
C GLY A 46 -3.93 7.79 -11.83
N SER A 47 -3.98 6.58 -12.40
CA SER A 47 -3.40 5.35 -11.83
C SER A 47 -3.79 5.11 -10.36
N SER A 48 -5.06 5.37 -10.01
CA SER A 48 -5.55 5.27 -8.62
C SER A 48 -5.46 3.84 -8.08
N GLU A 49 -5.43 2.84 -8.96
CA GLU A 49 -5.24 1.42 -8.61
C GLU A 49 -3.89 1.17 -7.92
N LEU A 50 -2.87 2.01 -8.14
CA LEU A 50 -1.59 1.92 -7.43
C LEU A 50 -1.75 2.09 -5.90
N ARG A 51 -2.80 2.79 -5.47
CA ARG A 51 -3.12 3.01 -4.05
C ARG A 51 -3.94 1.88 -3.44
N ILE A 52 -4.53 0.98 -4.26
CA ILE A 52 -5.33 -0.13 -3.75
C ILE A 52 -4.45 -1.09 -2.96
N PRO A 53 -4.85 -1.38 -1.74
CA PRO A 53 -4.07 -2.14 -0.78
C PRO A 53 -3.94 -3.63 -1.10
N ILE A 54 -2.83 -4.20 -0.67
CA ILE A 54 -2.47 -5.59 -0.93
C ILE A 54 -1.97 -6.26 0.34
N GLY A 55 -2.18 -7.57 0.42
CA GLY A 55 -1.71 -8.40 1.52
C GLY A 55 -2.68 -8.38 2.70
N ALA A 56 -3.34 -9.52 2.95
CA ALA A 56 -4.38 -9.61 3.98
C ALA A 56 -3.88 -9.19 5.37
N ARG A 57 -2.64 -9.55 5.77
CA ARG A 57 -2.07 -9.10 7.04
C ARG A 57 -1.96 -7.58 7.13
N THR A 58 -1.41 -6.96 6.10
CA THR A 58 -1.21 -5.51 6.04
C THR A 58 -2.54 -4.78 5.97
N VAL A 59 -3.51 -5.29 5.20
CA VAL A 59 -4.88 -4.74 5.15
C VAL A 59 -5.56 -4.79 6.51
N ALA A 60 -5.47 -5.91 7.23
CA ALA A 60 -6.04 -6.06 8.57
C ALA A 60 -5.49 -5.05 9.59
N LEU A 61 -4.30 -4.52 9.35
CA LEU A 61 -3.62 -3.49 10.15
C LEU A 61 -3.83 -2.07 9.60
N ALA A 62 -4.74 -1.87 8.66
CA ALA A 62 -4.95 -0.59 7.95
C ALA A 62 -3.63 -0.01 7.37
N TRP A 63 -2.68 -0.85 6.93
CA TRP A 63 -1.33 -0.49 6.44
C TRP A 63 -0.46 0.28 7.42
N SER A 64 -0.69 0.15 8.68
CA SER A 64 0.09 0.86 9.69
C SER A 64 1.44 0.20 10.02
N ASN A 65 1.73 -0.99 9.49
CA ASN A 65 2.91 -1.81 9.81
C ASN A 65 4.20 -1.46 9.03
N LEU A 66 4.29 -0.25 8.48
CA LEU A 66 5.39 0.25 7.63
C LEU A 66 6.79 0.05 8.24
N GLY A 67 6.93 0.20 9.56
CA GLY A 67 8.19 0.06 10.28
C GLY A 67 8.61 -1.40 10.56
N SER A 68 7.69 -2.37 10.39
CA SER A 68 7.93 -3.75 10.80
C SER A 68 7.68 -4.80 9.72
N THR A 69 7.15 -4.42 8.56
CA THR A 69 6.97 -5.35 7.42
C THR A 69 8.32 -5.87 6.95
N VAL A 70 8.40 -7.17 6.64
CA VAL A 70 9.61 -7.84 6.18
C VAL A 70 9.31 -8.77 5.00
N GLY A 71 10.34 -9.14 4.26
CA GLY A 71 10.28 -10.13 3.19
C GLY A 71 9.36 -9.75 2.03
N ALA A 72 8.65 -10.73 1.49
CA ALA A 72 7.75 -10.55 0.35
C ALA A 72 6.60 -9.57 0.64
N GLU A 73 6.12 -9.50 1.88
CA GLU A 73 5.06 -8.56 2.29
C GLU A 73 5.52 -7.09 2.24
N ALA A 74 6.81 -6.84 2.45
CA ALA A 74 7.37 -5.49 2.42
C ALA A 74 7.38 -4.88 1.02
N LEU A 75 7.38 -5.69 -0.04
CA LEU A 75 7.52 -5.23 -1.42
C LEU A 75 6.42 -4.25 -1.84
N PHE A 76 5.24 -4.33 -1.24
CA PHE A 76 4.17 -3.37 -1.50
C PHE A 76 4.15 -2.21 -0.51
N THR A 77 4.57 -2.41 0.74
CA THR A 77 4.42 -1.40 1.82
C THR A 77 5.64 -0.50 1.95
N ASN A 78 6.79 -1.11 2.18
CA ASN A 78 8.06 -0.43 2.39
C ASN A 78 9.20 -1.33 1.88
N PRO A 79 9.77 -1.03 0.72
CA PRO A 79 10.78 -1.90 0.10
C PRO A 79 12.03 -2.13 0.96
N ALA A 80 12.31 -1.29 1.96
CA ALA A 80 13.40 -1.51 2.89
C ALA A 80 13.26 -2.80 3.71
N GLY A 81 12.01 -3.22 4.00
CA GLY A 81 11.74 -4.45 4.73
C GLY A 81 12.16 -5.72 4.00
N LEU A 82 12.37 -5.66 2.69
CA LEU A 82 12.96 -6.74 1.91
C LEU A 82 14.39 -7.09 2.38
N ALA A 83 15.16 -6.12 2.88
CA ALA A 83 16.49 -6.37 3.42
C ALA A 83 16.49 -7.25 4.66
N ALA A 84 15.37 -7.27 5.40
CA ALA A 84 15.17 -8.05 6.62
C ALA A 84 14.56 -9.44 6.34
N THR A 85 14.55 -9.90 5.10
CA THR A 85 14.13 -11.26 4.72
C THR A 85 14.90 -12.28 5.54
N GLU A 86 14.20 -13.09 6.35
CA GLU A 86 14.81 -14.08 7.25
C GLU A 86 15.16 -15.38 6.50
N HIS A 87 14.30 -15.80 5.62
CA HIS A 87 14.40 -17.02 4.82
C HIS A 87 15.12 -16.76 3.48
N GLY A 88 15.58 -17.84 2.86
CA GLY A 88 16.27 -17.76 1.56
C GLY A 88 15.37 -17.23 0.46
N THR A 89 14.16 -17.77 0.39
CA THR A 89 13.13 -17.42 -0.59
C THR A 89 11.78 -17.28 0.10
N GLU A 90 11.06 -16.23 -0.22
CA GLU A 90 9.69 -16.02 0.23
C GLU A 90 8.79 -15.77 -1.00
N VAL A 91 7.62 -16.39 -1.01
CA VAL A 91 6.60 -16.19 -2.04
C VAL A 91 5.29 -15.83 -1.38
N MET A 92 4.61 -14.83 -1.89
CA MET A 92 3.31 -14.38 -1.39
C MET A 92 2.31 -14.27 -2.54
N PHE A 93 1.11 -14.77 -2.29
CA PHE A 93 -0.07 -14.57 -3.14
C PHE A 93 -1.12 -13.80 -2.34
N SER A 94 -1.78 -12.88 -2.99
CA SER A 94 -2.93 -12.17 -2.40
C SER A 94 -4.03 -12.01 -3.42
N TYR A 95 -5.26 -12.26 -2.98
CA TYR A 95 -6.47 -12.07 -3.75
C TYR A 95 -7.45 -11.22 -2.95
N ALA A 96 -8.14 -10.32 -3.63
CA ALA A 96 -9.27 -9.59 -3.05
C ALA A 96 -10.39 -9.42 -4.09
N LYS A 97 -11.62 -9.61 -3.63
CA LYS A 97 -12.79 -9.11 -4.31
C LYS A 97 -13.00 -7.67 -3.83
N TYR A 98 -12.65 -6.73 -4.71
CA TYR A 98 -12.66 -5.29 -4.39
C TYR A 98 -14.05 -4.70 -4.66
N ILE A 99 -14.25 -3.41 -4.35
CA ILE A 99 -15.52 -2.72 -4.59
C ILE A 99 -15.94 -2.85 -6.07
N ALA A 100 -17.25 -2.81 -6.33
CA ALA A 100 -17.84 -2.93 -7.69
C ALA A 100 -17.41 -4.21 -8.43
N ASP A 101 -17.29 -5.33 -7.71
CA ASP A 101 -16.93 -6.65 -8.24
C ASP A 101 -15.56 -6.73 -8.95
N MET A 102 -14.70 -5.72 -8.78
CA MET A 102 -13.34 -5.78 -9.29
C MET A 102 -12.53 -6.86 -8.60
N ASN A 103 -11.65 -7.53 -9.35
CA ASN A 103 -10.77 -8.57 -8.83
C ASN A 103 -9.33 -8.09 -8.79
N LEU A 104 -8.73 -8.16 -7.61
CA LEU A 104 -7.34 -7.79 -7.37
C LEU A 104 -6.51 -9.05 -7.10
N ASN A 105 -5.53 -9.28 -7.95
CA ASN A 105 -4.57 -10.38 -7.83
C ASN A 105 -3.16 -9.82 -7.65
N TYR A 106 -2.40 -10.45 -6.77
CA TYR A 106 -1.02 -10.05 -6.51
C TYR A 106 -0.15 -11.27 -6.21
N ILE A 107 1.05 -11.25 -6.76
CA ILE A 107 2.13 -12.16 -6.42
C ILE A 107 3.38 -11.37 -6.09
N ALA A 108 4.11 -11.82 -5.09
CA ALA A 108 5.42 -11.29 -4.71
C ALA A 108 6.40 -12.44 -4.45
N VAL A 109 7.64 -12.24 -4.88
CA VAL A 109 8.75 -13.14 -4.61
C VAL A 109 9.90 -12.32 -4.05
N ALA A 110 10.43 -12.72 -2.91
CA ALA A 110 11.60 -12.14 -2.29
C ALA A 110 12.70 -13.19 -2.20
N GLN A 111 13.91 -12.82 -2.60
CA GLN A 111 15.08 -13.66 -2.60
C GLN A 111 16.24 -13.00 -1.89
N LYS A 112 16.74 -13.64 -0.84
CA LYS A 112 17.96 -13.19 -0.13
C LYS A 112 19.19 -13.61 -0.92
N MET A 113 20.06 -12.63 -1.20
CA MET A 113 21.29 -12.82 -1.98
C MET A 113 22.56 -12.67 -1.12
N GLY A 114 22.46 -13.04 0.15
CA GLY A 114 23.56 -12.96 1.11
C GLY A 114 24.08 -11.52 1.28
N GLY A 115 25.38 -11.32 1.21
CA GLY A 115 26.02 -10.00 1.38
C GLY A 115 25.71 -8.97 0.29
N PHE A 116 25.15 -9.42 -0.86
CA PHE A 116 24.69 -8.51 -1.90
C PHE A 116 23.44 -7.73 -1.46
N GLY A 117 22.56 -8.32 -0.65
CA GLY A 117 21.28 -7.78 -0.24
C GLY A 117 20.15 -8.72 -0.60
N SER A 118 18.97 -8.19 -0.88
CA SER A 118 17.80 -8.97 -1.28
C SER A 118 17.16 -8.39 -2.55
N LEU A 119 16.66 -9.26 -3.41
CA LEU A 119 15.92 -8.92 -4.62
C LEU A 119 14.46 -9.29 -4.43
N GLY A 120 13.56 -8.50 -5.02
CA GLY A 120 12.13 -8.75 -5.02
C GLY A 120 11.50 -8.55 -6.38
N PHE A 121 10.53 -9.37 -6.70
CA PHE A 121 9.70 -9.22 -7.89
C PHE A 121 8.23 -9.23 -7.48
N THR A 122 7.42 -8.38 -8.12
CA THR A 122 5.99 -8.29 -7.87
C THR A 122 5.21 -8.19 -9.16
N ALA A 123 4.01 -8.77 -9.17
CA ALA A 123 3.03 -8.54 -10.22
C ALA A 123 1.66 -8.31 -9.56
N LYS A 124 1.01 -7.22 -9.92
CA LYS A 124 -0.33 -6.80 -9.48
C LYS A 124 -1.22 -6.67 -10.70
N VAL A 125 -2.41 -7.24 -10.63
CA VAL A 125 -3.41 -7.12 -11.69
C VAL A 125 -4.75 -6.77 -11.04
N LEU A 126 -5.34 -5.65 -11.46
CA LEU A 126 -6.71 -5.27 -11.15
C LEU A 126 -7.56 -5.45 -12.41
N SER A 127 -8.53 -6.35 -12.36
CA SER A 127 -9.53 -6.56 -13.40
C SER A 127 -10.84 -5.93 -12.98
N VAL A 128 -11.38 -5.03 -13.81
CA VAL A 128 -12.61 -4.29 -13.50
C VAL A 128 -13.86 -5.13 -13.80
N GLY A 129 -13.71 -6.26 -14.52
CA GLY A 129 -14.84 -7.09 -14.93
C GLY A 129 -15.44 -6.60 -16.25
N ASP A 130 -16.68 -7.04 -16.51
CA ASP A 130 -17.39 -6.81 -17.75
C ASP A 130 -18.12 -5.47 -17.72
N ILE A 131 -17.81 -4.59 -18.66
CA ILE A 131 -18.53 -3.33 -18.84
C ILE A 131 -19.25 -3.37 -20.18
N ILE A 132 -20.57 -3.19 -20.14
CA ILE A 132 -21.41 -3.12 -21.35
C ILE A 132 -21.09 -1.82 -22.09
N ARG A 133 -20.76 -1.93 -23.38
CA ARG A 133 -20.54 -0.77 -24.24
C ARG A 133 -21.90 -0.13 -24.60
N THR A 134 -22.04 1.15 -24.31
CA THR A 134 -23.19 1.96 -24.66
C THR A 134 -22.81 3.04 -25.65
N THR A 135 -23.79 3.50 -26.48
CA THR A 135 -23.65 4.62 -27.40
C THR A 135 -24.88 5.52 -27.30
N GLU A 136 -24.84 6.72 -27.89
CA GLU A 136 -26.00 7.61 -27.95
C GLU A 136 -27.21 6.95 -28.61
N THR A 137 -26.97 6.06 -29.57
CA THR A 137 -28.05 5.36 -30.33
C THR A 137 -28.44 4.02 -29.68
N ALA A 138 -27.66 3.50 -28.75
CA ALA A 138 -27.90 2.26 -28.01
C ALA A 138 -27.57 2.45 -26.51
N PRO A 139 -28.39 3.23 -25.77
CA PRO A 139 -28.09 3.54 -24.35
C PRO A 139 -28.24 2.32 -23.44
N ASP A 140 -29.00 1.31 -23.83
CA ASP A 140 -29.16 0.05 -23.09
C ASP A 140 -28.07 -0.97 -23.40
N GLY A 141 -27.12 -0.65 -24.28
CA GLY A 141 -25.99 -1.48 -24.68
C GLY A 141 -25.99 -1.82 -26.18
N THR A 142 -24.78 -1.92 -26.73
CA THR A 142 -24.57 -2.34 -28.14
C THR A 142 -24.52 -3.86 -28.30
N GLY A 143 -24.50 -4.61 -27.20
CA GLY A 143 -24.22 -6.05 -27.17
C GLY A 143 -22.72 -6.37 -27.01
N ASP A 144 -21.85 -5.39 -27.17
CA ASP A 144 -20.44 -5.54 -26.95
C ASP A 144 -20.08 -5.34 -25.45
N VAL A 145 -19.08 -6.07 -24.99
CA VAL A 145 -18.55 -5.97 -23.62
C VAL A 145 -17.06 -5.70 -23.69
N PHE A 146 -16.54 -4.88 -22.81
CA PHE A 146 -15.10 -4.66 -22.68
C PHE A 146 -14.63 -4.84 -21.24
N HIS A 147 -13.33 -5.15 -21.07
CA HIS A 147 -12.71 -5.55 -19.81
C HIS A 147 -11.50 -4.66 -19.51
N PRO A 148 -11.66 -3.54 -18.78
CA PRO A 148 -10.51 -2.76 -18.36
C PRO A 148 -9.58 -3.60 -17.47
N ASN A 149 -8.30 -3.47 -17.71
CA ASN A 149 -7.26 -4.22 -17.00
C ASN A 149 -6.09 -3.30 -16.67
N PHE A 150 -5.67 -3.32 -15.40
CA PHE A 150 -4.56 -2.53 -14.90
C PHE A 150 -3.52 -3.47 -14.30
N ALA A 151 -2.31 -3.45 -14.85
CA ALA A 151 -1.23 -4.32 -14.46
C ALA A 151 -0.02 -3.51 -14.00
N THR A 152 0.61 -3.92 -12.90
CA THR A 152 1.85 -3.33 -12.40
C THR A 152 2.87 -4.43 -12.14
N LEU A 153 4.07 -4.29 -12.71
CA LEU A 153 5.20 -5.17 -12.47
C LEU A 153 6.28 -4.40 -11.72
N GLY A 154 6.77 -4.94 -10.61
CA GLY A 154 7.78 -4.29 -9.78
C GLY A 154 9.04 -5.12 -9.65
N LEU A 155 10.19 -4.45 -9.72
CA LEU A 155 11.50 -5.01 -9.40
C LEU A 155 12.10 -4.21 -8.25
N SER A 156 12.44 -4.90 -7.17
CA SER A 156 12.90 -4.29 -5.92
C SER A 156 14.29 -4.78 -5.55
N TYR A 157 15.04 -3.88 -4.94
CA TYR A 157 16.32 -4.19 -4.31
C TYR A 157 16.36 -3.54 -2.93
N ALA A 158 16.87 -4.29 -1.94
CA ALA A 158 17.09 -3.74 -0.61
C ALA A 158 18.36 -4.30 0.03
N LYS A 159 18.93 -3.49 0.92
CA LYS A 159 20.14 -3.85 1.66
C LYS A 159 20.14 -3.24 3.05
N SER A 160 20.63 -4.02 4.03
CA SER A 160 20.99 -3.49 5.34
C SER A 160 22.29 -2.70 5.21
N ILE A 161 22.24 -1.41 5.51
CA ILE A 161 23.41 -0.51 5.47
C ILE A 161 24.20 -0.62 6.77
N THR A 162 23.47 -0.79 7.86
CA THR A 162 24.03 -1.09 9.19
C THR A 162 23.17 -2.17 9.85
N ASP A 163 23.57 -2.66 11.01
CA ASP A 163 22.79 -3.63 11.81
C ASP A 163 21.39 -3.13 12.19
N ARG A 164 21.13 -1.82 12.03
CA ARG A 164 19.88 -1.17 12.45
C ARG A 164 19.14 -0.44 11.33
N VAL A 165 19.77 -0.26 10.18
CA VAL A 165 19.23 0.57 9.10
C VAL A 165 19.15 -0.23 7.83
N ASN A 166 17.94 -0.36 7.31
CA ASN A 166 17.64 -0.95 6.04
C ASN A 166 17.19 0.13 5.04
N PHE A 167 17.64 0.02 3.81
CA PHE A 167 17.17 0.80 2.67
C PHE A 167 16.72 -0.10 1.55
N GLY A 168 15.70 0.32 0.82
CA GLY A 168 15.21 -0.38 -0.35
C GLY A 168 14.58 0.55 -1.35
N GLY A 169 14.54 0.09 -2.61
CA GLY A 169 13.86 0.77 -3.70
C GLY A 169 13.19 -0.23 -4.62
N THR A 170 12.12 0.21 -5.27
CA THR A 170 11.38 -0.52 -6.29
C THR A 170 11.27 0.33 -7.53
N MET A 171 11.49 -0.27 -8.70
CA MET A 171 11.09 0.27 -9.99
C MET A 171 9.85 -0.50 -10.44
N ALA A 172 8.75 0.20 -10.69
CA ALA A 172 7.51 -0.39 -11.12
C ALA A 172 7.11 0.10 -12.52
N TYR A 173 6.71 -0.82 -13.38
CA TYR A 173 6.10 -0.55 -14.67
C TYR A 173 4.60 -0.78 -14.57
N THR A 174 3.81 0.22 -14.91
CA THR A 174 2.34 0.18 -14.88
C THR A 174 1.81 0.26 -16.29
N SER A 175 0.82 -0.57 -16.61
CA SER A 175 0.08 -0.58 -17.88
C SER A 175 -1.41 -0.60 -17.60
N GLU A 176 -2.11 0.42 -18.06
CA GLU A 176 -3.56 0.56 -17.98
C GLU A 176 -4.13 0.37 -19.37
N THR A 177 -5.11 -0.51 -19.51
CA THR A 177 -5.78 -0.79 -20.80
C THR A 177 -7.27 -0.61 -20.63
N VAL A 178 -7.87 0.26 -21.45
CA VAL A 178 -9.31 0.50 -21.54
C VAL A 178 -9.69 0.51 -23.00
N LEU A 179 -10.53 -0.43 -23.43
CA LEU A 179 -10.84 -0.65 -24.84
C LEU A 179 -9.56 -0.82 -25.68
N GLN A 180 -9.36 0.04 -26.70
CA GLN A 180 -8.16 0.03 -27.56
C GLN A 180 -7.19 1.16 -27.19
N THR A 181 -7.35 1.76 -26.00
CA THR A 181 -6.42 2.76 -25.48
C THR A 181 -5.56 2.18 -24.37
N LYS A 182 -4.34 2.67 -24.26
CA LYS A 182 -3.36 2.26 -23.25
C LYS A 182 -2.64 3.46 -22.69
N SER A 183 -2.37 3.39 -21.38
CA SER A 183 -1.40 4.25 -20.73
C SER A 183 -0.32 3.39 -20.09
N ASN A 184 0.93 3.78 -20.26
CA ASN A 184 2.06 3.05 -19.70
C ASN A 184 3.02 4.02 -19.02
N GLY A 185 3.60 3.59 -17.91
CA GLY A 185 4.56 4.42 -17.21
C GLY A 185 5.47 3.66 -16.28
N VAL A 186 6.46 4.37 -15.76
CA VAL A 186 7.40 3.86 -14.77
C VAL A 186 7.33 4.73 -13.53
N SER A 187 7.26 4.08 -12.38
CA SER A 187 7.34 4.73 -11.08
C SER A 187 8.45 4.13 -10.22
N PHE A 188 8.85 4.88 -9.20
CA PHE A 188 9.86 4.49 -8.24
C PHE A 188 9.29 4.61 -6.83
N ASP A 189 9.57 3.61 -6.01
CA ASP A 189 9.32 3.62 -4.59
C ASP A 189 10.65 3.55 -3.84
N PHE A 190 10.75 4.26 -2.73
CA PHE A 190 11.91 4.25 -1.85
C PHE A 190 11.45 4.05 -0.42
N GLY A 191 12.25 3.34 0.36
CA GLY A 191 11.93 3.13 1.75
C GLY A 191 13.14 3.00 2.64
N PHE A 192 12.93 3.26 3.92
CA PHE A 192 13.87 2.94 4.98
C PHE A 192 13.17 2.31 6.18
N GLN A 193 13.90 1.51 6.93
CA GLN A 193 13.53 1.02 8.26
C GLN A 193 14.71 1.22 9.21
N TYR A 194 14.40 1.65 10.42
CA TYR A 194 15.38 1.89 11.48
C TYR A 194 14.95 1.19 12.76
N ASP A 195 15.80 0.28 13.26
CA ASP A 195 15.68 -0.27 14.60
C ASP A 195 16.33 0.70 15.59
N THR A 196 15.53 1.31 16.43
CA THR A 196 16.02 2.28 17.40
C THR A 196 16.89 1.66 18.48
N GLY A 197 16.83 0.33 18.65
CA GLY A 197 17.46 -0.40 19.78
C GLY A 197 16.75 -0.15 21.11
N PHE A 198 15.66 0.61 21.15
CA PHE A 198 14.90 0.92 22.35
C PHE A 198 13.65 0.04 22.42
N HIS A 199 13.67 -0.95 23.30
CA HIS A 199 12.53 -1.86 23.54
C HIS A 199 11.87 -2.43 22.26
N GLY A 200 12.64 -2.64 21.20
CA GLY A 200 12.16 -3.17 19.93
C GLY A 200 11.34 -2.18 19.06
N LEU A 201 11.34 -0.89 19.44
CA LEU A 201 10.70 0.16 18.64
C LEU A 201 11.40 0.30 17.30
N LYS A 202 10.66 0.18 16.21
CA LYS A 202 11.12 0.38 14.84
C LYS A 202 10.42 1.57 14.21
N ILE A 203 11.15 2.33 13.41
CA ILE A 203 10.65 3.46 12.64
C ILE A 203 10.79 3.10 11.17
N GLY A 204 9.80 3.45 10.38
CA GLY A 204 9.82 3.26 8.94
C GLY A 204 9.33 4.50 8.19
N GLY A 205 9.84 4.68 7.00
CA GLY A 205 9.36 5.67 6.06
C GLY A 205 9.39 5.12 4.64
N ALA A 206 8.44 5.54 3.83
CA ALA A 206 8.38 5.20 2.43
C ALA A 206 7.83 6.36 1.60
N MET A 207 8.40 6.54 0.41
CA MET A 207 7.87 7.36 -0.66
C MET A 207 7.52 6.44 -1.82
N LYS A 208 6.28 6.53 -2.32
CA LYS A 208 5.75 5.61 -3.31
C LYS A 208 5.19 6.34 -4.52
N ASN A 209 5.17 5.62 -5.64
CA ASN A 209 4.58 6.04 -6.91
C ASN A 209 5.18 7.35 -7.44
N PHE A 210 6.46 7.59 -7.22
CA PHE A 210 7.15 8.75 -7.79
C PHE A 210 7.55 8.45 -9.24
N GLY A 211 7.03 9.21 -10.20
CA GLY A 211 7.29 8.97 -11.62
C GLY A 211 6.88 10.13 -12.50
N ALA A 212 7.11 9.97 -13.80
CA ALA A 212 6.68 10.94 -14.80
C ALA A 212 5.16 10.86 -15.03
N SER A 213 4.59 11.96 -15.51
CA SER A 213 3.21 11.99 -15.96
C SER A 213 2.96 10.99 -17.09
N GLN A 214 1.77 10.44 -17.14
CA GLN A 214 1.34 9.47 -18.14
C GLN A 214 0.18 10.04 -18.96
N GLU A 215 -0.06 9.44 -20.12
CA GLU A 215 -1.18 9.79 -20.99
C GLU A 215 -1.74 8.53 -21.65
N PHE A 216 -3.03 8.54 -21.97
CA PHE A 216 -3.62 7.49 -22.76
C PHE A 216 -3.42 7.75 -24.25
N SER A 217 -3.10 6.69 -24.99
CA SER A 217 -2.98 6.70 -26.45
C SER A 217 -3.59 5.42 -27.04
N GLY A 218 -4.03 5.47 -28.29
CA GLY A 218 -4.61 4.31 -28.96
C GLY A 218 -5.62 4.66 -30.02
N SER A 219 -6.09 3.66 -30.76
CA SER A 219 -6.96 3.85 -31.92
C SER A 219 -8.34 4.41 -31.59
N ASP A 220 -8.81 4.30 -30.33
CA ASP A 220 -10.09 4.91 -29.95
C ASP A 220 -10.04 6.45 -29.90
N PHE A 221 -8.83 7.03 -29.91
CA PHE A 221 -8.62 8.47 -30.06
C PHE A 221 -8.47 8.91 -31.54
N GLU A 222 -8.46 7.96 -32.48
CA GLU A 222 -8.33 8.26 -33.90
C GLU A 222 -9.70 8.42 -34.55
N SER A 223 -9.89 9.47 -35.31
CA SER A 223 -11.07 9.66 -36.13
C SER A 223 -10.71 10.12 -37.54
N ASN A 224 -11.44 9.62 -38.52
CA ASN A 224 -11.29 10.05 -39.93
C ASN A 224 -12.11 11.31 -40.15
N GLN A 225 -11.43 12.43 -40.32
CA GLN A 225 -12.06 13.74 -40.55
C GLN A 225 -11.60 14.37 -41.85
N GLN A 226 -12.48 15.10 -42.49
CA GLN A 226 -12.12 16.01 -43.56
C GLN A 226 -11.64 17.30 -42.94
N ILE A 227 -10.44 17.72 -43.27
CA ILE A 227 -9.88 18.99 -42.74
C ILE A 227 -10.57 20.12 -43.53
N PRO A 228 -11.18 21.12 -42.88
CA PRO A 228 -11.96 22.18 -43.55
C PRO A 228 -11.16 22.99 -44.57
N GLU A 229 -9.84 23.02 -44.49
CA GLU A 229 -8.92 23.75 -45.38
C GLU A 229 -8.50 22.93 -46.58
N ASP A 230 -8.82 21.62 -46.62
CA ASP A 230 -8.54 20.76 -47.78
C ASP A 230 -9.59 20.94 -48.88
N ASP A 231 -9.22 20.50 -50.09
CA ASP A 231 -10.19 20.39 -51.19
C ASP A 231 -11.39 19.55 -50.75
N PRO A 232 -12.66 19.98 -50.99
CA PRO A 232 -13.87 19.21 -50.67
C PRO A 232 -13.89 17.79 -51.19
N GLN A 233 -13.09 17.47 -52.21
CA GLN A 233 -12.91 16.12 -52.77
C GLN A 233 -11.69 15.38 -52.20
N ALA A 234 -10.93 15.99 -51.26
CA ALA A 234 -9.80 15.31 -50.64
C ALA A 234 -10.28 14.15 -49.78
N ALA A 235 -9.48 13.09 -49.74
CA ALA A 235 -9.75 11.97 -48.86
C ALA A 235 -9.67 12.39 -47.38
N ASN A 236 -10.51 11.81 -46.53
CA ASN A 236 -10.46 11.99 -45.11
C ASN A 236 -9.08 11.64 -44.57
N ARG A 237 -8.59 12.41 -43.59
CA ARG A 237 -7.36 12.14 -42.88
C ARG A 237 -7.64 11.59 -41.49
N THR A 238 -6.84 10.66 -41.05
CA THR A 238 -6.85 10.20 -39.66
C THR A 238 -6.29 11.28 -38.77
N VAL A 239 -7.08 11.78 -37.83
CA VAL A 239 -6.72 12.73 -36.82
C VAL A 239 -6.76 12.02 -35.48
N ALA A 240 -5.67 12.09 -34.71
CA ALA A 240 -5.61 11.56 -33.36
C ALA A 240 -5.89 12.68 -32.34
N LEU A 241 -6.83 12.45 -31.43
CA LEU A 241 -7.04 13.30 -30.27
C LEU A 241 -5.97 12.98 -29.22
N SER A 242 -5.31 13.99 -28.68
CA SER A 242 -4.38 13.83 -27.56
C SER A 242 -5.16 13.80 -26.26
N SER A 243 -4.92 12.81 -25.41
CA SER A 243 -5.44 12.82 -24.05
C SER A 243 -4.64 13.80 -23.18
N ALA A 244 -5.25 14.30 -22.11
CA ALA A 244 -4.50 15.07 -21.13
C ALA A 244 -3.55 14.16 -20.35
N ALA A 245 -2.31 14.64 -20.13
CA ALA A 245 -1.38 13.95 -19.25
C ALA A 245 -1.84 14.06 -17.79
N TYR A 246 -1.69 12.99 -17.03
CA TYR A 246 -1.99 12.93 -15.61
C TYR A 246 -0.76 12.49 -14.80
N GLU A 247 -0.68 12.96 -13.57
CA GLU A 247 0.41 12.58 -12.65
C GLU A 247 0.04 11.32 -11.87
N LEU A 248 1.06 10.59 -11.46
CA LEU A 248 0.90 9.40 -10.59
C LEU A 248 0.55 9.81 -9.16
N PRO A 249 -0.19 8.95 -8.41
CA PRO A 249 -0.62 9.24 -7.05
C PRO A 249 0.53 9.04 -6.05
N ALA A 250 1.49 9.97 -6.06
CA ALA A 250 2.62 9.92 -5.14
C ALA A 250 2.17 9.99 -3.68
N GLN A 251 2.83 9.21 -2.84
CA GLN A 251 2.53 9.10 -1.42
C GLN A 251 3.82 9.18 -0.60
N PHE A 252 3.75 9.85 0.53
CA PHE A 252 4.80 9.82 1.54
C PHE A 252 4.19 9.30 2.86
N ALA A 253 4.80 8.28 3.44
CA ALA A 253 4.35 7.73 4.71
C ALA A 253 5.52 7.59 5.69
N GLY A 254 5.26 7.89 6.95
CA GLY A 254 6.20 7.70 8.04
C GLY A 254 5.51 7.22 9.30
N GLY A 255 6.16 6.37 10.07
CA GLY A 255 5.55 5.85 11.28
C GLY A 255 6.43 4.90 12.08
N ALA A 256 5.82 4.29 13.07
CA ALA A 256 6.49 3.43 14.03
C ALA A 256 5.72 2.14 14.28
N SER A 257 6.46 1.11 14.67
CA SER A 257 5.96 -0.19 15.10
C SER A 257 6.61 -0.56 16.41
N TRP A 258 5.82 -0.86 17.42
CA TRP A 258 6.30 -1.12 18.76
C TRP A 258 5.76 -2.43 19.33
N PRO A 259 6.61 -3.40 19.67
CA PRO A 259 6.21 -4.61 20.39
C PRO A 259 6.02 -4.29 21.88
N VAL A 260 4.76 -4.13 22.30
CA VAL A 260 4.38 -3.87 23.70
C VAL A 260 4.57 -5.11 24.56
N LEU A 261 4.32 -6.28 23.98
CA LEU A 261 4.52 -7.59 24.60
C LEU A 261 5.42 -8.43 23.70
N GLN A 262 6.47 -8.99 24.28
CA GLN A 262 7.41 -9.88 23.58
C GLN A 262 7.58 -11.18 24.37
N GLY A 263 7.58 -12.31 23.66
CA GLY A 263 7.76 -13.62 24.26
C GLY A 263 7.11 -14.72 23.42
N GLN A 264 6.48 -15.67 24.10
CA GLN A 264 5.70 -16.72 23.43
C GLN A 264 4.46 -16.14 22.73
N ASN A 265 3.87 -15.12 23.31
CA ASN A 265 2.83 -14.29 22.71
C ASN A 265 3.41 -12.90 22.46
N THR A 266 3.01 -12.28 21.37
CA THR A 266 3.49 -10.96 20.95
C THR A 266 2.30 -10.03 20.77
N LEU A 267 2.38 -8.80 21.27
CA LEU A 267 1.46 -7.72 20.97
C LEU A 267 2.25 -6.58 20.32
N MET A 268 1.96 -6.30 19.08
CA MET A 268 2.55 -5.18 18.33
C MET A 268 1.53 -4.09 18.09
N LEU A 269 1.92 -2.85 18.31
CA LEU A 269 1.16 -1.65 17.96
C LEU A 269 1.87 -0.92 16.82
N HIS A 270 1.10 -0.39 15.90
CA HIS A 270 1.58 0.30 14.72
C HIS A 270 0.87 1.63 14.57
N GLY A 271 1.58 2.63 14.09
CA GLY A 271 1.00 3.92 13.76
C GLY A 271 1.79 4.58 12.64
N ILE A 272 1.10 5.09 11.62
CA ILE A 272 1.70 5.85 10.54
C ILE A 272 0.87 7.10 10.23
N TYR A 273 1.55 8.10 9.74
CA TYR A 273 0.98 9.22 9.03
C TYR A 273 1.34 9.11 7.56
N GLN A 274 0.37 9.31 6.68
CA GLN A 274 0.55 9.27 5.23
C GLN A 274 -0.01 10.53 4.60
N SER A 275 0.84 11.20 3.81
CA SER A 275 0.46 12.33 2.96
C SER A 275 0.29 11.86 1.52
N ASN A 276 -0.79 12.29 0.88
CA ASN A 276 -1.20 11.91 -0.46
C ASN A 276 -1.18 13.12 -1.39
N SER A 277 -0.52 13.03 -2.57
CA SER A 277 -0.49 14.13 -3.55
C SER A 277 -1.87 14.44 -4.15
N TYR A 278 -2.74 13.42 -4.25
CA TYR A 278 -4.09 13.49 -4.84
C TYR A 278 -5.14 12.97 -3.87
N GLY A 279 -5.20 13.54 -2.69
CA GLY A 279 -6.14 13.17 -1.65
C GLY A 279 -5.78 13.81 -0.32
N VAL A 280 -6.61 13.58 0.67
CA VAL A 280 -6.35 14.05 2.04
C VAL A 280 -5.32 13.15 2.73
N ASP A 281 -4.69 13.74 3.73
CA ASP A 281 -3.74 13.02 4.58
C ASP A 281 -4.47 12.03 5.50
N GLU A 282 -3.75 10.99 5.89
CA GLU A 282 -4.32 9.89 6.65
C GLU A 282 -3.47 9.53 7.87
N LEU A 283 -4.11 9.29 8.98
CA LEU A 283 -3.53 8.65 10.16
C LEU A 283 -4.04 7.21 10.22
N ARG A 284 -3.13 6.25 10.35
CA ARG A 284 -3.48 4.83 10.41
C ARG A 284 -2.88 4.20 11.64
N LEU A 285 -3.70 3.43 12.34
CA LEU A 285 -3.35 2.72 13.55
C LEU A 285 -3.65 1.24 13.38
N GLY A 286 -2.82 0.38 13.96
CA GLY A 286 -3.02 -1.06 13.92
C GLY A 286 -2.50 -1.75 15.14
N GLY A 287 -3.13 -2.88 15.48
CA GLY A 287 -2.70 -3.78 16.54
C GLY A 287 -2.72 -5.22 16.07
N GLU A 288 -1.65 -5.93 16.34
CA GLU A 288 -1.50 -7.36 16.04
C GLU A 288 -1.18 -8.12 17.31
N PHE A 289 -2.00 -9.10 17.65
CA PHE A 289 -1.74 -10.06 18.72
C PHE A 289 -1.45 -11.43 18.13
N GLU A 290 -0.26 -11.95 18.39
CA GLU A 290 0.14 -13.30 17.98
C GLU A 290 0.17 -14.22 19.20
N TRP A 291 -0.55 -15.34 19.10
CA TRP A 291 -0.57 -16.39 20.11
C TRP A 291 0.34 -17.52 19.70
N LYS A 292 1.35 -17.79 20.54
CA LYS A 292 2.37 -18.85 20.35
C LYS A 292 3.05 -18.80 18.98
N LYS A 293 3.05 -17.63 18.33
CA LYS A 293 3.58 -17.45 16.96
C LYS A 293 2.92 -18.37 15.90
N VAL A 294 1.71 -18.86 16.20
CA VAL A 294 0.94 -19.73 15.30
C VAL A 294 -0.31 -19.02 14.80
N PHE A 295 -1.06 -18.41 15.69
CA PHE A 295 -2.29 -17.69 15.34
C PHE A 295 -2.13 -16.20 15.61
N ALA A 296 -2.68 -15.38 14.72
CA ALA A 296 -2.69 -13.95 14.87
C ALA A 296 -4.11 -13.40 14.70
N VAL A 297 -4.45 -12.37 15.50
CA VAL A 297 -5.64 -11.53 15.33
C VAL A 297 -5.18 -10.09 15.16
N ARG A 298 -5.85 -9.35 14.27
CA ARG A 298 -5.47 -8.00 13.88
C ARG A 298 -6.66 -7.09 13.81
N LEU A 299 -6.43 -5.86 14.20
CA LEU A 299 -7.38 -4.76 14.05
C LEU A 299 -6.64 -3.54 13.55
N GLY A 300 -7.28 -2.79 12.67
CA GLY A 300 -6.76 -1.55 12.13
C GLY A 300 -7.83 -0.48 11.99
N TYR A 301 -7.39 0.76 11.99
CA TYR A 301 -8.26 1.90 11.80
C TYR A 301 -7.54 2.97 10.99
N ARG A 302 -8.24 3.53 10.02
CA ARG A 302 -7.80 4.67 9.23
C ARG A 302 -8.65 5.88 9.58
N TYR A 303 -7.98 6.97 9.90
CA TYR A 303 -8.59 8.26 10.12
C TYR A 303 -8.18 9.23 9.01
N THR A 304 -9.15 9.95 8.47
CA THR A 304 -8.98 11.02 7.51
C THR A 304 -9.90 12.19 7.87
N SER A 305 -9.57 13.38 7.41
CA SER A 305 -10.44 14.56 7.57
C SER A 305 -11.58 14.62 6.54
N ASP A 306 -11.60 13.72 5.57
CA ASP A 306 -12.66 13.65 4.57
C ASP A 306 -13.90 12.94 5.15
N SER A 307 -15.00 13.66 5.28
CA SER A 307 -16.27 13.10 5.76
C SER A 307 -16.97 12.19 4.75
N SER A 308 -16.54 12.20 3.49
CA SER A 308 -17.05 11.32 2.42
C SER A 308 -16.24 10.02 2.28
N ASP A 309 -15.26 9.80 3.17
CA ASP A 309 -14.45 8.59 3.15
C ASP A 309 -15.30 7.33 3.34
N LEU A 310 -15.12 6.37 2.42
CA LEU A 310 -15.86 5.11 2.44
C LEU A 310 -15.25 4.07 3.37
N TRP A 311 -13.97 4.22 3.72
CA TRP A 311 -13.20 3.19 4.39
C TRP A 311 -13.27 3.29 5.91
N GLY A 312 -13.70 2.20 6.55
CA GLY A 312 -13.83 2.10 7.99
C GLY A 312 -12.70 1.31 8.67
N MET A 313 -13.09 0.58 9.69
CA MET A 313 -12.20 -0.33 10.41
C MET A 313 -11.78 -1.51 9.53
N THR A 314 -10.61 -2.05 9.85
CA THR A 314 -10.11 -3.29 9.25
C THR A 314 -9.89 -4.32 10.35
N TYR A 315 -10.11 -5.59 10.02
CA TYR A 315 -9.90 -6.70 10.94
C TYR A 315 -9.34 -7.90 10.18
N GLY A 316 -8.72 -8.82 10.89
CA GLY A 316 -8.20 -10.01 10.26
C GLY A 316 -7.67 -11.04 11.22
N ALA A 317 -7.40 -12.20 10.68
CA ALA A 317 -6.78 -13.31 11.37
C ALA A 317 -5.76 -14.00 10.47
N GLY A 318 -4.78 -14.66 11.09
CA GLY A 318 -3.76 -15.40 10.36
C GLY A 318 -3.32 -16.64 11.11
N ALA A 319 -2.79 -17.58 10.36
CA ALA A 319 -2.18 -18.78 10.90
C ALA A 319 -0.84 -19.05 10.21
N GLN A 320 0.14 -19.52 10.99
CA GLN A 320 1.45 -19.93 10.52
C GLN A 320 1.62 -21.42 10.76
N ILE A 321 1.87 -22.17 9.70
CA ILE A 321 1.95 -23.63 9.71
C ILE A 321 3.35 -24.04 9.28
N PRO A 322 4.19 -24.58 10.20
CA PRO A 322 5.50 -25.07 9.80
C PRO A 322 5.34 -26.37 9.00
N PHE A 323 6.18 -26.56 7.99
CA PHE A 323 6.30 -27.78 7.24
C PHE A 323 7.76 -28.17 7.02
N SER A 324 8.02 -29.36 6.50
CA SER A 324 9.39 -29.80 6.24
C SER A 324 10.03 -28.93 5.14
N GLY A 325 10.94 -28.07 5.55
CA GLY A 325 11.67 -27.16 4.65
C GLY A 325 11.22 -25.71 4.67
N GLY A 326 10.21 -25.33 5.48
CA GLY A 326 9.78 -23.95 5.55
C GLY A 326 8.54 -23.68 6.41
N ARG A 327 7.88 -22.60 6.12
CA ARG A 327 6.67 -22.14 6.80
C ARG A 327 5.64 -21.64 5.79
N MET A 328 4.39 -22.02 5.97
CA MET A 328 3.24 -21.50 5.24
C MET A 328 2.45 -20.54 6.13
N ARG A 329 2.06 -19.41 5.60
CA ARG A 329 1.19 -18.44 6.26
C ARG A 329 -0.11 -18.30 5.47
N ILE A 330 -1.22 -18.31 6.19
CA ILE A 330 -2.57 -18.06 5.65
C ILE A 330 -3.12 -16.87 6.41
N ASP A 331 -3.53 -15.83 5.70
CA ASP A 331 -4.08 -14.62 6.28
C ASP A 331 -5.42 -14.28 5.62
N TYR A 332 -6.35 -13.79 6.43
CA TYR A 332 -7.62 -13.23 6.01
C TYR A 332 -7.78 -11.83 6.58
N ALA A 333 -8.35 -10.91 5.79
CA ALA A 333 -8.76 -9.60 6.26
C ALA A 333 -10.11 -9.20 5.69
N GLY A 334 -10.88 -8.49 6.51
CA GLY A 334 -12.06 -7.74 6.13
C GLY A 334 -11.79 -6.25 6.28
N GLN A 335 -12.17 -5.48 5.29
CA GLN A 335 -12.14 -4.03 5.31
C GLN A 335 -13.56 -3.52 5.19
N MET A 336 -14.04 -2.86 6.24
CA MET A 336 -15.39 -2.30 6.27
C MET A 336 -15.50 -1.12 5.30
N VAL A 337 -16.55 -1.15 4.51
CA VAL A 337 -16.87 -0.08 3.55
C VAL A 337 -18.22 0.51 3.93
N SER A 338 -18.30 1.85 4.01
CA SER A 338 -19.55 2.52 4.36
C SER A 338 -20.40 2.82 3.13
N ASN A 339 -21.74 2.82 3.34
CA ASN A 339 -22.82 3.41 2.57
C ASN A 339 -23.29 2.75 1.27
N TYR A 340 -22.41 2.23 0.38
CA TYR A 340 -22.88 1.81 -0.96
C TYR A 340 -22.31 0.48 -1.44
N PHE A 341 -21.29 -0.04 -0.76
CA PHE A 341 -20.58 -1.25 -1.18
C PHE A 341 -20.52 -2.25 -0.03
N ASP A 342 -20.42 -3.52 -0.38
CA ASP A 342 -20.13 -4.59 0.57
C ASP A 342 -18.67 -4.47 1.07
N ASP A 343 -18.40 -5.06 2.24
CA ASP A 343 -17.07 -5.15 2.80
C ASP A 343 -16.11 -5.84 1.84
N VAL A 344 -14.88 -5.34 1.76
CA VAL A 344 -13.84 -5.94 0.93
C VAL A 344 -13.12 -7.04 1.71
N HIS A 345 -13.03 -8.22 1.11
CA HIS A 345 -12.39 -9.38 1.70
C HIS A 345 -11.08 -9.71 0.98
N HIS A 346 -10.02 -9.91 1.78
CA HIS A 346 -8.69 -10.25 1.30
C HIS A 346 -8.26 -11.61 1.82
N ILE A 347 -7.66 -12.40 0.95
CA ILE A 347 -7.04 -13.68 1.30
C ILE A 347 -5.57 -13.61 0.89
N GLY A 348 -4.69 -14.04 1.77
CA GLY A 348 -3.25 -14.08 1.55
C GLY A 348 -2.68 -15.46 1.85
N LEU A 349 -1.76 -15.90 1.00
CA LEU A 349 -0.96 -17.11 1.20
C LEU A 349 0.51 -16.73 1.09
N GLY A 350 1.31 -17.11 2.07
CA GLY A 350 2.76 -16.91 2.09
C GLY A 350 3.49 -18.23 2.27
N PHE A 351 4.62 -18.36 1.60
CA PHE A 351 5.54 -19.50 1.72
C PHE A 351 6.94 -18.97 1.95
N GLU A 352 7.62 -19.54 2.93
CA GLU A 352 8.98 -19.16 3.33
C GLU A 352 9.83 -20.42 3.34
N PHE A 353 10.98 -20.41 2.61
CA PHE A 353 11.87 -21.56 2.38
C PHE A 353 13.31 -21.29 2.84
#